data_227ad5599f5943df1a6d585c6f91686e
#
_entry.id   227ad5599f5943df1a6d585c6f91686e
#
_cell.length_a   1.000
_cell.length_b   1.000
_cell.length_c   1.000
_cell.angle_alpha   90.00
_cell.angle_beta   90.00
_cell.angle_gamma   90.00
#
_symmetry.space_group_name_H-M   'P 1'
#
loop_
_entity.id
_entity.type
_entity.pdbx_description
1 polymer ?
#
loop_
_entity_poly.entity_id
_entity_poly.type
_entity_poly.pdbx_seq_one_letter_code
_entity_poly.pdbx_strand_id
1 'polypeptide(L)'
;MTEARTQATEPIDSEQTTVRKEKRARLLAAGSDPYPADLVRSHTLLQVREGWGHLEAGEETDDVVQVGGRVVFIRNTGKLAFATLQDGFTPGDNGERLQVMLSLAEVGAEALAAWKSDVDLGDHVWVEGRVISSKRGELSVMAKRWRMASKALRPLPVLHKELSEESRVRRRYVDLIAREDARAMVRNRAAITHAIRDTLYRQGYMEVETPQLQLVHGGAAARPFTTHLNAFDIDMSLRIALELHLKRTMVGGADRVYEMGRVFRNEGIDSSHSAEFTMLEAYQSWGDQRTIAQLIQDIIVAAADAIGSRQVETGQGTIDLDGQWRWLPFFDGLSEAAGREITVETSLEELRAVADEHEVEYDPKWNAGKLSLELFGDLVEPGLIQPTFVHDYPSLAQPLARPHRSEPGKIEAWDLIIGGMERGTGFTELIDPVIQREVLVRQSLAAAAGDPEAMQLDEDFLEALEYGAPPMGGMGLGIDRLVMLLNPGAGIRETILYPLLRPSAG
;
A
#
# COMPACT_ATOMS: atom_id res chain seq x y z
N MET A 1 10.76 -1.37 -39.89
CA MET A 1 11.71 -0.77 -38.97
C MET A 1 12.18 -1.81 -37.98
N THR A 2 13.42 -1.94 -37.84
CA THR A 2 14.29 -3.07 -37.54
C THR A 2 14.02 -3.70 -36.17
N GLU A 3 13.66 -4.98 -36.17
CA GLU A 3 13.65 -5.86 -35.02
C GLU A 3 15.08 -6.05 -34.47
N ALA A 4 15.41 -5.37 -33.38
CA ALA A 4 16.49 -5.77 -32.52
C ALA A 4 15.94 -6.68 -31.42
N ARG A 5 15.71 -7.96 -31.73
CA ARG A 5 15.63 -9.02 -30.73
C ARG A 5 17.00 -9.10 -30.05
N THR A 6 17.12 -8.42 -28.90
CA THR A 6 18.20 -8.68 -27.97
C THR A 6 18.08 -10.13 -27.55
N GLN A 7 19.01 -10.99 -27.99
CA GLN A 7 19.18 -12.32 -27.43
C GLN A 7 19.51 -12.13 -25.94
N ALA A 8 18.51 -12.37 -25.08
CA ALA A 8 18.75 -12.49 -23.66
C ALA A 8 19.69 -13.69 -23.48
N THR A 9 20.94 -13.44 -23.12
CA THR A 9 21.84 -14.45 -22.60
C THR A 9 21.14 -15.14 -21.45
N GLU A 10 20.85 -16.44 -21.57
CA GLU A 10 20.27 -17.20 -20.46
C GLU A 10 21.17 -17.01 -19.23
N PRO A 11 20.61 -16.65 -18.07
CA PRO A 11 21.41 -16.53 -16.87
C PRO A 11 22.05 -17.89 -16.59
N ILE A 12 23.37 -17.90 -16.40
CA ILE A 12 24.14 -19.10 -16.05
C ILE A 12 23.50 -19.69 -14.79
N ASP A 13 22.89 -20.85 -14.91
CA ASP A 13 22.30 -21.56 -13.77
C ASP A 13 23.36 -21.83 -12.72
N SER A 14 23.04 -21.56 -11.47
CA SER A 14 23.91 -21.99 -10.37
C SER A 14 23.99 -23.52 -10.35
N GLU A 15 25.09 -24.08 -9.83
CA GLU A 15 25.25 -25.53 -9.65
C GLU A 15 24.02 -26.16 -8.96
N GLN A 16 23.50 -25.51 -7.93
CA GLN A 16 22.30 -25.97 -7.23
C GLN A 16 21.04 -25.97 -8.11
N THR A 17 20.89 -25.01 -9.01
CA THR A 17 19.77 -24.98 -9.95
C THR A 17 19.87 -26.13 -10.95
N THR A 18 21.07 -26.42 -11.45
CA THR A 18 21.34 -27.56 -12.33
C THR A 18 20.97 -28.88 -11.66
N VAL A 19 21.47 -29.13 -10.45
CA VAL A 19 21.14 -30.34 -9.67
C VAL A 19 19.63 -30.50 -9.46
N ARG A 20 18.91 -29.41 -9.17
CA ARG A 20 17.45 -29.46 -8.98
C ARG A 20 16.69 -29.74 -10.28
N LYS A 21 17.16 -29.21 -11.41
CA LYS A 21 16.63 -29.55 -12.74
C LYS A 21 16.84 -31.02 -13.06
N GLU A 22 18.00 -31.58 -12.73
CA GLU A 22 18.28 -33.02 -12.87
C GLU A 22 17.40 -33.89 -12.00
N LYS A 23 17.17 -33.52 -10.73
CA LYS A 23 16.20 -34.20 -9.84
C LYS A 23 14.81 -34.20 -10.43
N ARG A 24 14.33 -33.03 -10.95
CA ARG A 24 13.05 -32.95 -11.64
C ARG A 24 12.96 -33.89 -12.84
N ALA A 25 13.99 -33.92 -13.69
CA ALA A 25 14.03 -34.82 -14.85
C ALA A 25 13.97 -36.29 -14.43
N ARG A 26 14.69 -36.67 -13.37
CA ARG A 26 14.68 -38.04 -12.80
C ARG A 26 13.31 -38.43 -12.27
N LEU A 27 12.61 -37.53 -11.55
CA LEU A 27 11.24 -37.79 -11.08
C LEU A 27 10.30 -38.05 -12.24
N LEU A 28 10.32 -37.23 -13.29
CA LEU A 28 9.50 -37.43 -14.48
C LEU A 28 9.82 -38.76 -15.19
N ALA A 29 11.10 -39.12 -15.34
CA ALA A 29 11.51 -40.37 -15.93
C ALA A 29 11.05 -41.60 -15.12
N ALA A 30 10.91 -41.46 -13.80
CA ALA A 30 10.37 -42.47 -12.91
C ALA A 30 8.83 -42.51 -12.87
N GLY A 31 8.14 -41.71 -13.68
CA GLY A 31 6.68 -41.60 -13.69
C GLY A 31 6.09 -40.86 -12.48
N SER A 32 6.92 -40.17 -11.70
CA SER A 32 6.47 -39.37 -10.57
C SER A 32 6.33 -37.91 -11.01
N ASP A 33 5.10 -37.38 -11.00
CA ASP A 33 4.85 -35.97 -11.33
C ASP A 33 5.35 -35.07 -10.20
N PRO A 34 6.33 -34.18 -10.47
CA PRO A 34 6.83 -33.23 -9.47
C PRO A 34 5.91 -32.00 -9.27
N TYR A 35 4.78 -31.89 -9.98
CA TYR A 35 3.80 -30.80 -9.92
C TYR A 35 2.36 -31.32 -10.01
N PRO A 36 1.96 -32.29 -9.19
CA PRO A 36 0.62 -32.90 -9.27
C PRO A 36 -0.45 -31.88 -8.91
N ALA A 37 -1.63 -32.03 -9.54
CA ALA A 37 -2.79 -31.18 -9.31
C ALA A 37 -3.88 -31.84 -8.45
N ASP A 38 -3.69 -33.10 -8.06
CA ASP A 38 -4.66 -33.93 -7.37
C ASP A 38 -4.49 -33.97 -5.83
N LEU A 39 -3.59 -33.16 -5.27
CA LEU A 39 -3.32 -33.14 -3.84
C LEU A 39 -4.32 -32.24 -3.11
N VAL A 40 -4.95 -32.80 -2.08
CA VAL A 40 -5.87 -32.08 -1.18
C VAL A 40 -5.32 -32.16 0.24
N ARG A 41 -5.37 -31.07 0.96
CA ARG A 41 -5.07 -31.02 2.40
C ARG A 41 -6.36 -31.03 3.20
N SER A 42 -6.38 -31.77 4.32
CA SER A 42 -7.50 -31.75 5.26
C SER A 42 -7.40 -30.60 6.26
N HIS A 43 -6.18 -30.18 6.60
CA HIS A 43 -5.91 -29.14 7.60
C HIS A 43 -4.79 -28.20 7.11
N THR A 44 -4.88 -26.92 7.51
CA THR A 44 -3.74 -26.01 7.49
C THR A 44 -2.78 -26.35 8.64
N LEU A 45 -1.54 -25.86 8.60
CA LEU A 45 -0.60 -26.10 9.70
C LEU A 45 -1.07 -25.39 10.98
N LEU A 46 -1.71 -24.24 10.87
CA LEU A 46 -2.33 -23.53 11.99
C LEU A 46 -3.44 -24.37 12.64
N GLN A 47 -4.35 -24.94 11.84
CA GLN A 47 -5.42 -25.82 12.37
C GLN A 47 -4.87 -27.03 13.11
N VAL A 48 -3.77 -27.60 12.65
CA VAL A 48 -3.10 -28.69 13.40
C VAL A 48 -2.55 -28.19 14.73
N ARG A 49 -1.93 -26.99 14.78
CA ARG A 49 -1.44 -26.42 16.05
C ARG A 49 -2.59 -26.08 17.01
N GLU A 50 -3.65 -25.52 16.53
CA GLU A 50 -4.84 -25.18 17.35
C GLU A 50 -5.54 -26.45 17.89
N GLY A 51 -5.67 -27.48 17.06
CA GLY A 51 -6.37 -28.73 17.44
C GLY A 51 -5.56 -29.59 18.42
N TRP A 52 -4.25 -29.68 18.23
CA TRP A 52 -3.40 -30.65 18.97
C TRP A 52 -2.21 -30.01 19.70
N GLY A 53 -2.14 -28.68 19.80
CA GLY A 53 -1.04 -27.99 20.49
C GLY A 53 -0.94 -28.28 21.99
N HIS A 54 -1.95 -28.94 22.56
CA HIS A 54 -2.01 -29.34 23.96
C HIS A 54 -1.31 -30.66 24.28
N LEU A 55 -0.87 -31.42 23.26
CA LEU A 55 -0.22 -32.72 23.47
C LEU A 55 1.09 -32.61 24.27
N GLU A 56 1.23 -33.47 25.29
CA GLU A 56 2.45 -33.54 26.08
C GLU A 56 3.57 -34.23 25.31
N ALA A 57 4.82 -34.03 25.76
CA ALA A 57 6.00 -34.60 25.13
C ALA A 57 5.94 -36.14 25.10
N GLY A 58 6.04 -36.71 23.89
CA GLY A 58 5.98 -38.14 23.64
C GLY A 58 4.57 -38.69 23.49
N GLU A 59 3.53 -37.86 23.54
CA GLU A 59 2.14 -38.27 23.29
C GLU A 59 1.88 -38.46 21.82
N GLU A 60 1.15 -39.52 21.47
CA GLU A 60 0.76 -39.87 20.11
C GLU A 60 -0.76 -40.02 20.02
N THR A 61 -1.33 -39.56 18.90
CA THR A 61 -2.76 -39.75 18.63
C THR A 61 -2.97 -40.71 17.45
N ASP A 62 -4.21 -41.20 17.29
CA ASP A 62 -4.62 -41.93 16.10
C ASP A 62 -5.19 -41.02 14.99
N ASP A 63 -5.24 -39.70 15.26
CA ASP A 63 -5.77 -38.67 14.33
C ASP A 63 -4.87 -38.52 13.13
N VAL A 64 -5.38 -38.80 11.96
CA VAL A 64 -4.67 -38.69 10.68
C VAL A 64 -5.04 -37.40 9.98
N VAL A 65 -4.05 -36.62 9.64
CA VAL A 65 -4.20 -35.37 8.90
C VAL A 65 -3.46 -35.43 7.56
N GLN A 66 -3.93 -34.62 6.63
CA GLN A 66 -3.27 -34.35 5.35
C GLN A 66 -2.86 -32.88 5.34
N VAL A 67 -1.56 -32.62 5.36
CA VAL A 67 -0.99 -31.28 5.38
C VAL A 67 -0.09 -31.06 4.16
N GLY A 68 0.09 -29.79 3.78
CA GLY A 68 1.00 -29.43 2.71
C GLY A 68 1.67 -28.10 3.04
N GLY A 69 2.92 -27.95 2.66
CA GLY A 69 3.64 -26.71 2.90
C GLY A 69 5.02 -26.68 2.23
N ARG A 70 5.64 -25.53 2.29
CA ARG A 70 7.02 -25.31 1.81
C ARG A 70 8.01 -25.83 2.82
N VAL A 71 8.95 -26.64 2.38
CA VAL A 71 10.05 -27.16 3.19
C VAL A 71 11.04 -26.03 3.45
N VAL A 72 11.12 -25.58 4.70
CA VAL A 72 12.03 -24.49 5.14
C VAL A 72 13.18 -24.97 5.99
N PHE A 73 13.13 -26.20 6.48
CA PHE A 73 14.20 -26.88 7.18
C PHE A 73 14.18 -28.39 6.91
N ILE A 74 15.34 -29.01 6.79
CA ILE A 74 15.51 -30.47 6.64
C ILE A 74 16.68 -30.94 7.50
N ARG A 75 16.45 -32.04 8.20
CA ARG A 75 17.51 -32.80 8.90
C ARG A 75 17.32 -34.28 8.64
N ASN A 76 18.19 -34.86 7.85
CA ASN A 76 18.22 -36.28 7.55
C ASN A 76 19.18 -37.02 8.50
N THR A 77 18.72 -38.13 9.09
CA THR A 77 19.51 -39.05 9.91
C THR A 77 19.42 -40.47 9.31
N GLY A 78 20.00 -41.47 9.92
CA GLY A 78 20.01 -42.84 9.39
C GLY A 78 18.60 -43.37 9.09
N LYS A 79 17.78 -43.53 10.11
CA LYS A 79 16.43 -44.14 10.02
C LYS A 79 15.28 -43.10 10.11
N LEU A 80 15.60 -41.80 10.23
CA LEU A 80 14.65 -40.72 10.40
C LEU A 80 14.99 -39.55 9.50
N ALA A 81 13.98 -38.84 9.03
CA ALA A 81 14.11 -37.51 8.45
C ALA A 81 13.12 -36.58 9.16
N PHE A 82 13.53 -35.35 9.34
CA PHE A 82 12.73 -34.27 9.89
C PHE A 82 12.70 -33.14 8.89
N ALA A 83 11.55 -32.53 8.73
CA ALA A 83 11.43 -31.29 8.01
C ALA A 83 10.46 -30.34 8.72
N THR A 84 10.72 -29.05 8.59
CA THR A 84 9.72 -28.04 8.96
C THR A 84 9.05 -27.56 7.71
N LEU A 85 7.74 -27.67 7.66
CA LEU A 85 6.89 -27.12 6.63
C LEU A 85 6.43 -25.73 7.05
N GLN A 86 6.30 -24.81 6.09
CA GLN A 86 5.70 -23.49 6.26
C GLN A 86 4.50 -23.41 5.34
N ASP A 87 3.35 -23.02 5.91
CA ASP A 87 2.10 -22.82 5.17
C ASP A 87 2.06 -21.46 4.47
N GLY A 88 1.02 -21.22 3.67
CA GLY A 88 0.69 -19.92 3.14
C GLY A 88 0.13 -19.02 4.24
N PHE A 89 0.40 -17.71 4.15
CA PHE A 89 -0.17 -16.73 5.07
C PHE A 89 -1.54 -16.26 4.59
N THR A 90 -2.44 -15.98 5.55
CA THR A 90 -3.81 -15.50 5.33
C THR A 90 -4.15 -14.42 6.36
N PRO A 91 -5.30 -13.74 6.29
CA PRO A 91 -5.77 -12.94 7.41
C PRO A 91 -5.84 -13.82 8.68
N GLY A 92 -5.14 -13.41 9.75
CA GLY A 92 -5.06 -14.17 11.00
C GLY A 92 -3.97 -15.26 11.05
N ASP A 93 -3.32 -15.59 9.93
CA ASP A 93 -2.22 -16.57 9.90
C ASP A 93 -1.00 -15.99 9.17
N ASN A 94 0.15 -15.96 9.84
CA ASN A 94 1.40 -15.43 9.27
C ASN A 94 2.24 -16.49 8.51
N GLY A 95 1.65 -17.60 8.12
CA GLY A 95 2.32 -18.74 7.51
C GLY A 95 2.95 -19.62 8.58
N GLU A 96 2.11 -20.40 9.25
CA GLU A 96 2.48 -21.27 10.36
C GLU A 96 3.52 -22.31 9.95
N ARG A 97 4.31 -22.77 10.92
CA ARG A 97 5.32 -23.81 10.75
C ARG A 97 4.99 -25.03 11.57
N LEU A 98 5.14 -26.20 10.97
CA LEU A 98 4.91 -27.48 11.63
C LEU A 98 6.00 -28.48 11.25
N GLN A 99 6.47 -29.25 12.23
CA GLN A 99 7.39 -30.36 11.96
C GLN A 99 6.67 -31.54 11.31
N VAL A 100 7.29 -32.15 10.32
CA VAL A 100 6.95 -33.49 9.84
C VAL A 100 8.12 -34.44 10.09
N MET A 101 7.79 -35.67 10.49
CA MET A 101 8.75 -36.73 10.77
C MET A 101 8.51 -37.90 9.84
N LEU A 102 9.54 -38.37 9.19
CA LEU A 102 9.48 -39.57 8.35
C LEU A 102 10.38 -40.62 8.98
N SER A 103 9.79 -41.71 9.47
CA SER A 103 10.54 -42.83 10.02
C SER A 103 10.57 -44.02 9.05
N LEU A 104 11.68 -44.74 9.02
CA LEU A 104 11.81 -45.97 8.22
C LEU A 104 10.69 -46.97 8.51
N ALA A 105 10.24 -47.04 9.76
CA ALA A 105 9.19 -47.94 10.19
C ALA A 105 7.79 -47.61 9.64
N GLU A 106 7.51 -46.30 9.46
CA GLU A 106 6.19 -45.80 9.03
C GLU A 106 6.10 -45.67 7.51
N VAL A 107 7.08 -45.04 6.86
CA VAL A 107 7.01 -44.75 5.42
C VAL A 107 7.68 -45.84 4.55
N GLY A 108 8.49 -46.72 5.13
CA GLY A 108 9.27 -47.75 4.42
C GLY A 108 10.60 -47.20 3.85
N ALA A 109 11.44 -48.14 3.40
CA ALA A 109 12.81 -47.84 2.98
C ALA A 109 12.86 -47.03 1.67
N GLU A 110 12.02 -47.37 0.71
CA GLU A 110 11.98 -46.69 -0.59
C GLU A 110 11.51 -45.25 -0.47
N ALA A 111 10.41 -44.99 0.22
CA ALA A 111 9.87 -43.64 0.41
C ALA A 111 10.81 -42.74 1.24
N LEU A 112 11.50 -43.30 2.25
CA LEU A 112 12.50 -42.55 3.01
C LEU A 112 13.75 -42.22 2.18
N ALA A 113 14.19 -43.14 1.31
CA ALA A 113 15.29 -42.91 0.39
C ALA A 113 14.94 -41.84 -0.67
N ALA A 114 13.75 -41.93 -1.25
CA ALA A 114 13.23 -40.93 -2.19
C ALA A 114 13.14 -39.54 -1.54
N TRP A 115 12.63 -39.42 -0.29
CA TRP A 115 12.65 -38.16 0.44
C TRP A 115 14.03 -37.56 0.51
N LYS A 116 15.01 -38.32 0.90
CA LYS A 116 16.40 -37.84 1.09
C LYS A 116 17.10 -37.47 -0.22
N SER A 117 16.76 -38.12 -1.32
CA SER A 117 17.37 -37.88 -2.64
C SER A 117 16.72 -36.74 -3.39
N ASP A 118 15.41 -36.55 -3.26
CA ASP A 118 14.62 -35.71 -4.18
C ASP A 118 14.11 -34.44 -3.55
N VAL A 119 13.91 -34.41 -2.21
CA VAL A 119 13.39 -33.22 -1.53
C VAL A 119 14.51 -32.26 -1.17
N ASP A 120 14.30 -30.99 -1.51
CA ASP A 120 15.22 -29.88 -1.21
C ASP A 120 14.49 -28.77 -0.43
N LEU A 121 15.27 -27.89 0.22
CA LEU A 121 14.73 -26.66 0.79
C LEU A 121 14.05 -25.81 -0.29
N GLY A 122 12.84 -25.38 0.00
CA GLY A 122 12.00 -24.62 -0.93
C GLY A 122 10.96 -25.43 -1.68
N ASP A 123 11.07 -26.78 -1.74
CA ASP A 123 10.04 -27.62 -2.31
C ASP A 123 8.73 -27.53 -1.53
N HIS A 124 7.62 -27.68 -2.20
CA HIS A 124 6.36 -27.99 -1.51
C HIS A 124 6.16 -29.49 -1.48
N VAL A 125 5.77 -29.97 -0.31
CA VAL A 125 5.43 -31.38 -0.10
C VAL A 125 4.05 -31.50 0.52
N TRP A 126 3.40 -32.61 0.23
CA TRP A 126 2.18 -33.07 0.87
C TRP A 126 2.51 -34.27 1.74
N VAL A 127 1.97 -34.31 2.95
CA VAL A 127 2.21 -35.36 3.94
C VAL A 127 0.89 -35.78 4.55
N GLU A 128 0.64 -37.10 4.60
CA GLU A 128 -0.43 -37.71 5.36
C GLU A 128 0.18 -38.49 6.52
N GLY A 129 -0.32 -38.26 7.73
CA GLY A 129 0.21 -38.96 8.89
C GLY A 129 -0.55 -38.64 10.16
N ARG A 130 -0.14 -39.33 11.26
CA ARG A 130 -0.72 -39.13 12.58
C ARG A 130 -0.14 -37.87 13.25
N VAL A 131 -0.98 -37.16 13.98
CA VAL A 131 -0.52 -36.04 14.81
C VAL A 131 0.12 -36.58 16.09
N ILE A 132 1.32 -36.15 16.41
CA ILE A 132 2.07 -36.56 17.59
C ILE A 132 2.78 -35.37 18.23
N SER A 133 3.12 -35.47 19.49
CA SER A 133 4.17 -34.66 20.11
C SER A 133 5.46 -35.48 20.18
N SER A 134 6.56 -34.93 19.65
CA SER A 134 7.84 -35.61 19.66
C SER A 134 8.34 -35.84 21.11
N LYS A 135 9.29 -36.73 21.33
CA LYS A 135 9.91 -36.94 22.67
C LYS A 135 10.47 -35.67 23.29
N ARG A 136 10.67 -34.60 22.50
CA ARG A 136 11.15 -33.28 22.96
C ARG A 136 10.05 -32.25 23.11
N GLY A 137 8.78 -32.64 22.90
CA GLY A 137 7.61 -31.76 22.99
C GLY A 137 7.31 -30.96 21.72
N GLU A 138 7.95 -31.27 20.57
CA GLU A 138 7.61 -30.58 19.31
C GLU A 138 6.42 -31.24 18.63
N LEU A 139 5.33 -30.50 18.44
CA LEU A 139 4.15 -30.94 17.70
C LEU A 139 4.53 -31.31 16.26
N SER A 140 4.15 -32.49 15.83
CA SER A 140 4.62 -33.06 14.57
C SER A 140 3.56 -33.90 13.88
N VAL A 141 3.68 -34.04 12.57
CA VAL A 141 2.97 -35.09 11.83
C VAL A 141 3.94 -36.22 11.54
N MET A 142 3.67 -37.40 12.10
CA MET A 142 4.39 -38.65 11.79
C MET A 142 3.86 -39.19 10.45
N ALA A 143 4.64 -38.99 9.41
CA ALA A 143 4.24 -39.32 8.05
C ALA A 143 4.02 -40.85 7.87
N LYS A 144 2.89 -41.20 7.27
CA LYS A 144 2.62 -42.52 6.68
C LYS A 144 2.86 -42.53 5.18
N ARG A 145 2.58 -41.39 4.54
CA ARG A 145 2.80 -41.17 3.10
C ARG A 145 3.24 -39.73 2.89
N TRP A 146 4.00 -39.52 1.82
CA TRP A 146 4.34 -38.19 1.34
C TRP A 146 4.37 -38.15 -0.19
N ARG A 147 4.15 -36.98 -0.78
CA ARG A 147 4.31 -36.72 -2.22
C ARG A 147 4.96 -35.35 -2.45
N MET A 148 5.75 -35.25 -3.53
CA MET A 148 6.16 -33.95 -4.04
C MET A 148 4.91 -33.20 -4.50
N ALA A 149 4.75 -31.96 -4.07
CA ALA A 149 3.65 -31.10 -4.50
C ALA A 149 4.14 -30.03 -5.48
N SER A 150 5.37 -29.52 -5.29
CA SER A 150 6.02 -28.63 -6.25
C SER A 150 7.53 -28.63 -6.05
N LYS A 151 8.28 -29.03 -7.05
CA LYS A 151 9.74 -29.01 -7.06
C LYS A 151 10.25 -27.60 -7.29
N ALA A 152 10.94 -27.02 -6.32
CA ALA A 152 11.61 -25.74 -6.44
C ALA A 152 12.93 -25.89 -7.23
N LEU A 153 13.05 -25.19 -8.33
CA LEU A 153 14.25 -25.24 -9.18
C LEU A 153 15.34 -24.25 -8.74
N ARG A 154 14.98 -23.21 -7.98
CA ARG A 154 15.94 -22.25 -7.42
C ARG A 154 16.10 -22.44 -5.92
N PRO A 155 17.33 -22.37 -5.39
CA PRO A 155 17.55 -22.44 -3.94
C PRO A 155 16.93 -21.22 -3.25
N LEU A 156 16.40 -21.42 -2.04
CA LEU A 156 16.04 -20.32 -1.16
C LEU A 156 17.30 -19.57 -0.71
N PRO A 157 17.20 -18.28 -0.43
CA PRO A 157 18.25 -17.57 0.28
C PRO A 157 18.46 -18.21 1.67
N VAL A 158 19.58 -17.92 2.28
CA VAL A 158 19.84 -18.35 3.65
C VAL A 158 18.89 -17.61 4.59
N LEU A 159 17.84 -18.27 5.08
CA LEU A 159 16.71 -17.67 5.78
C LEU A 159 17.07 -16.88 7.06
N HIS A 160 18.26 -17.12 7.62
CA HIS A 160 18.75 -16.38 8.80
C HIS A 160 19.70 -15.22 8.45
N LYS A 161 19.92 -14.93 7.16
CA LYS A 161 20.68 -13.76 6.70
C LYS A 161 19.71 -12.70 6.20
N GLU A 162 19.99 -11.46 6.58
CA GLU A 162 19.22 -10.34 6.05
C GLU A 162 19.38 -10.22 4.54
N LEU A 163 18.26 -10.02 3.87
CA LEU A 163 18.22 -9.68 2.46
C LEU A 163 18.50 -8.17 2.31
N SER A 164 19.29 -7.77 1.33
CA SER A 164 19.41 -6.35 1.00
C SER A 164 18.07 -5.75 0.62
N GLU A 165 17.87 -4.46 0.88
CA GLU A 165 16.63 -3.74 0.53
C GLU A 165 16.26 -3.96 -0.95
N GLU A 166 17.22 -3.81 -1.85
CA GLU A 166 17.01 -4.05 -3.28
C GLU A 166 16.52 -5.48 -3.55
N SER A 167 17.09 -6.49 -2.91
CA SER A 167 16.66 -7.89 -3.06
C SER A 167 15.25 -8.11 -2.52
N ARG A 168 14.89 -7.47 -1.40
CA ARG A 168 13.54 -7.54 -0.79
C ARG A 168 12.49 -6.98 -1.73
N VAL A 169 12.76 -5.84 -2.34
CA VAL A 169 11.80 -5.14 -3.19
C VAL A 169 11.72 -5.80 -4.58
N ARG A 170 12.85 -6.13 -5.22
CA ARG A 170 12.89 -6.75 -6.56
C ARG A 170 12.38 -8.19 -6.58
N ARG A 171 12.63 -8.93 -5.50
CA ARG A 171 12.20 -10.34 -5.37
C ARG A 171 11.22 -10.50 -4.22
N ARG A 172 10.18 -9.69 -4.22
CA ARG A 172 9.17 -9.68 -3.16
C ARG A 172 8.66 -11.08 -2.80
N TYR A 173 8.49 -11.97 -3.78
CA TYR A 173 8.11 -13.35 -3.54
C TYR A 173 9.15 -14.13 -2.69
N VAL A 174 10.44 -13.81 -2.81
CA VAL A 174 11.49 -14.40 -1.94
C VAL A 174 11.44 -13.78 -0.54
N ASP A 175 11.24 -12.47 -0.46
CA ASP A 175 11.06 -11.75 0.79
C ASP A 175 9.89 -12.31 1.61
N LEU A 176 8.74 -12.54 0.96
CA LEU A 176 7.55 -13.16 1.58
C LEU A 176 7.80 -14.58 2.07
N ILE A 177 8.66 -15.36 1.39
CA ILE A 177 9.05 -16.70 1.89
C ILE A 177 9.93 -16.58 3.12
N ALA A 178 10.89 -15.65 3.11
CA ALA A 178 11.96 -15.59 4.10
C ALA A 178 11.56 -14.84 5.37
N ARG A 179 10.80 -13.73 5.24
CA ARG A 179 10.57 -12.78 6.34
C ARG A 179 9.12 -12.74 6.78
N GLU A 180 8.96 -12.82 8.09
CA GLU A 180 7.66 -12.68 8.74
C GLU A 180 7.09 -11.27 8.59
N ASP A 181 7.92 -10.24 8.80
CA ASP A 181 7.52 -8.83 8.66
C ASP A 181 6.99 -8.52 7.26
N ALA A 182 7.58 -9.11 6.21
CA ALA A 182 7.09 -8.93 4.83
C ALA A 182 5.67 -9.50 4.65
N ARG A 183 5.38 -10.65 5.27
CA ARG A 183 4.03 -11.23 5.28
C ARG A 183 3.07 -10.42 6.14
N ALA A 184 3.54 -9.97 7.31
CA ALA A 184 2.77 -9.11 8.20
C ALA A 184 2.34 -7.81 7.49
N MET A 185 3.24 -7.17 6.74
CA MET A 185 2.92 -5.98 5.94
C MET A 185 1.75 -6.21 4.98
N VAL A 186 1.75 -7.33 4.24
CA VAL A 186 0.65 -7.66 3.31
C VAL A 186 -0.66 -7.88 4.06
N ARG A 187 -0.62 -8.58 5.19
CA ARG A 187 -1.81 -8.82 6.03
C ARG A 187 -2.33 -7.53 6.65
N ASN A 188 -1.43 -6.69 7.19
CA ASN A 188 -1.79 -5.40 7.77
C ASN A 188 -2.46 -4.50 6.73
N ARG A 189 -1.90 -4.41 5.52
CA ARG A 189 -2.53 -3.66 4.41
C ARG A 189 -3.93 -4.20 4.10
N ALA A 190 -4.11 -5.52 4.04
CA ALA A 190 -5.41 -6.12 3.79
C ALA A 190 -6.40 -5.80 4.91
N ALA A 191 -6.00 -5.89 6.18
CA ALA A 191 -6.82 -5.54 7.33
C ALA A 191 -7.21 -4.05 7.33
N ILE A 192 -6.25 -3.16 7.10
CA ILE A 192 -6.46 -1.71 6.99
C ILE A 192 -7.50 -1.39 5.90
N THR A 193 -7.31 -1.90 4.68
CA THR A 193 -8.24 -1.62 3.57
C THR A 193 -9.63 -2.19 3.80
N HIS A 194 -9.73 -3.34 4.47
CA HIS A 194 -11.02 -3.91 4.87
C HIS A 194 -11.73 -3.04 5.90
N ALA A 195 -11.02 -2.59 6.95
CA ALA A 195 -11.57 -1.73 8.00
C ALA A 195 -12.05 -0.38 7.44
N ILE A 196 -11.32 0.21 6.50
CA ILE A 196 -11.72 1.43 5.81
C ILE A 196 -13.07 1.22 5.09
N ARG A 197 -13.19 0.17 4.27
CA ARG A 197 -14.43 -0.13 3.54
C ARG A 197 -15.60 -0.40 4.47
N ASP A 198 -15.38 -1.14 5.54
CA ASP A 198 -16.41 -1.44 6.54
C ASP A 198 -16.89 -0.17 7.25
N THR A 199 -15.97 0.74 7.61
CA THR A 199 -16.29 2.04 8.23
C THR A 199 -17.13 2.89 7.29
N LEU A 200 -16.72 3.02 6.03
CA LEU A 200 -17.45 3.78 5.03
C LEU A 200 -18.85 3.18 4.77
N TYR A 201 -18.92 1.87 4.62
CA TYR A 201 -20.21 1.18 4.42
C TYR A 201 -21.18 1.40 5.59
N ARG A 202 -20.70 1.27 6.83
CA ARG A 202 -21.53 1.53 8.04
C ARG A 202 -22.00 2.97 8.15
N GLN A 203 -21.22 3.92 7.62
CA GLN A 203 -21.59 5.33 7.59
C GLN A 203 -22.45 5.68 6.36
N GLY A 204 -22.86 4.70 5.56
CA GLY A 204 -23.79 4.87 4.44
C GLY A 204 -23.11 5.38 3.14
N TYR A 205 -21.82 5.24 3.01
CA TYR A 205 -21.11 5.55 1.75
C TYR A 205 -21.22 4.39 0.77
N MET A 206 -21.48 4.72 -0.48
CA MET A 206 -21.53 3.78 -1.61
C MET A 206 -20.16 3.76 -2.32
N GLU A 207 -19.54 2.57 -2.41
CA GLU A 207 -18.35 2.40 -3.25
C GLU A 207 -18.73 2.43 -4.72
N VAL A 208 -18.03 3.23 -5.50
CA VAL A 208 -18.22 3.35 -6.94
C VAL A 208 -16.88 3.18 -7.65
N GLU A 209 -16.92 2.89 -8.95
CA GLU A 209 -15.75 2.80 -9.82
C GLU A 209 -15.90 3.79 -10.96
N THR A 210 -14.86 4.60 -11.19
CA THR A 210 -14.82 5.58 -12.25
C THR A 210 -13.67 5.28 -13.23
N PRO A 211 -13.70 5.83 -14.48
CA PRO A 211 -12.70 5.51 -15.48
C PRO A 211 -11.28 5.91 -15.07
N GLN A 212 -10.32 5.03 -15.32
CA GLN A 212 -8.89 5.33 -15.18
C GLN A 212 -8.33 6.08 -16.39
N LEU A 213 -8.94 5.92 -17.56
CA LEU A 213 -8.60 6.65 -18.78
C LEU A 213 -9.48 7.89 -18.89
N GLN A 214 -8.88 9.06 -19.06
CA GLN A 214 -9.55 10.34 -19.12
C GLN A 214 -9.15 11.11 -20.37
N LEU A 215 -10.09 11.82 -20.97
CA LEU A 215 -9.81 12.75 -22.07
C LEU A 215 -9.13 14.02 -21.56
N VAL A 216 -9.60 14.53 -20.43
CA VAL A 216 -9.07 15.69 -19.73
C VAL A 216 -8.67 15.24 -18.32
N HIS A 217 -7.43 15.45 -17.94
CA HIS A 217 -6.97 15.18 -16.56
C HIS A 217 -7.28 16.36 -15.65
N GLY A 218 -7.60 16.07 -14.39
CA GLY A 218 -7.90 17.10 -13.41
C GLY A 218 -8.14 16.50 -12.01
N GLY A 219 -8.53 17.33 -11.06
CA GLY A 219 -8.76 16.94 -9.66
C GLY A 219 -7.50 16.97 -8.79
N ALA A 220 -6.33 17.32 -9.35
CA ALA A 220 -5.08 17.50 -8.62
C ALA A 220 -4.11 18.36 -9.43
N ALA A 221 -3.10 18.90 -8.79
CA ALA A 221 -1.92 19.48 -9.42
C ALA A 221 -0.86 18.38 -9.57
N ALA A 222 -0.81 17.73 -10.74
CA ALA A 222 0.12 16.63 -11.01
C ALA A 222 0.29 16.38 -12.51
N ARG A 223 1.47 15.87 -12.89
CA ARG A 223 1.74 15.50 -14.28
C ARG A 223 1.13 14.15 -14.63
N PRO A 224 0.28 14.04 -15.69
CA PRO A 224 -0.32 12.77 -16.09
C PRO A 224 0.65 11.87 -16.87
N PHE A 225 0.35 10.56 -16.89
CA PHE A 225 0.80 9.67 -17.97
C PHE A 225 -0.14 9.75 -19.14
N THR A 226 0.39 9.81 -20.36
CA THR A 226 -0.39 9.82 -21.61
C THR A 226 -0.38 8.46 -22.28
N THR A 227 -1.45 8.12 -22.98
CA THR A 227 -1.62 6.91 -23.78
C THR A 227 -2.47 7.21 -25.01
N HIS A 228 -2.60 6.23 -25.91
CA HIS A 228 -3.37 6.37 -27.15
C HIS A 228 -4.46 5.30 -27.24
N LEU A 229 -5.69 5.69 -27.52
CA LEU A 229 -6.82 4.80 -27.76
C LEU A 229 -6.98 4.54 -29.26
N ASN A 230 -6.48 3.40 -29.73
CA ASN A 230 -6.48 3.04 -31.15
C ASN A 230 -7.87 2.99 -31.79
N ALA A 231 -8.90 2.62 -31.02
CA ALA A 231 -10.27 2.48 -31.55
C ALA A 231 -10.88 3.80 -32.07
N PHE A 232 -10.48 4.91 -31.46
CA PHE A 232 -10.98 6.25 -31.80
C PHE A 232 -9.90 7.17 -32.35
N ASP A 233 -8.64 6.70 -32.40
CA ASP A 233 -7.47 7.49 -32.83
C ASP A 233 -7.32 8.79 -32.01
N ILE A 234 -7.41 8.67 -30.66
CA ILE A 234 -7.34 9.79 -29.73
C ILE A 234 -6.32 9.55 -28.62
N ASP A 235 -5.67 10.62 -28.18
CA ASP A 235 -4.81 10.60 -27.01
C ASP A 235 -5.65 10.73 -25.74
N MET A 236 -5.25 10.01 -24.71
CA MET A 236 -5.87 9.99 -23.39
C MET A 236 -4.81 10.09 -22.31
N SER A 237 -5.23 10.42 -21.09
CA SER A 237 -4.39 10.40 -19.91
C SER A 237 -4.85 9.34 -18.93
N LEU A 238 -3.92 8.78 -18.15
CA LEU A 238 -4.26 8.07 -16.92
C LEU A 238 -4.65 9.08 -15.84
N ARG A 239 -5.69 8.80 -15.06
CA ARG A 239 -6.20 9.68 -14.01
C ARG A 239 -5.15 10.00 -12.95
N ILE A 240 -5.10 11.25 -12.53
CA ILE A 240 -4.23 11.76 -11.45
C ILE A 240 -4.97 11.89 -10.11
N ALA A 241 -6.30 11.85 -10.13
CA ALA A 241 -7.23 11.92 -9.00
C ALA A 241 -8.57 11.25 -9.37
N LEU A 242 -9.45 11.07 -8.39
CA LEU A 242 -10.80 10.49 -8.53
C LEU A 242 -11.90 11.58 -8.55
N GLU A 243 -11.57 12.76 -8.10
CA GLU A 243 -12.43 13.88 -7.71
C GLU A 243 -13.52 14.26 -8.71
N LEU A 244 -13.15 14.59 -9.94
CA LEU A 244 -14.11 15.18 -10.89
C LEU A 244 -15.26 14.23 -11.24
N HIS A 245 -14.99 12.92 -11.34
CA HIS A 245 -16.03 11.93 -11.61
C HIS A 245 -16.90 11.66 -10.38
N LEU A 246 -16.32 11.68 -9.17
CA LEU A 246 -17.08 11.53 -7.94
C LEU A 246 -18.00 12.73 -7.71
N LYS A 247 -17.53 13.96 -7.95
CA LYS A 247 -18.39 15.17 -7.90
C LYS A 247 -19.53 15.12 -8.92
N ARG A 248 -19.29 14.63 -10.14
CA ARG A 248 -20.37 14.39 -11.13
C ARG A 248 -21.40 13.37 -10.62
N THR A 249 -20.95 12.33 -9.93
CA THR A 249 -21.83 11.34 -9.30
C THR A 249 -22.72 11.99 -8.21
N MET A 250 -22.16 12.94 -7.45
CA MET A 250 -22.90 13.72 -6.48
C MET A 250 -23.97 14.62 -7.12
N VAL A 251 -23.62 15.27 -8.24
CA VAL A 251 -24.62 16.03 -9.05
C VAL A 251 -25.73 15.10 -9.52
N GLY A 252 -25.43 13.85 -9.86
CA GLY A 252 -26.40 12.82 -10.24
C GLY A 252 -27.34 12.38 -9.10
N GLY A 253 -27.17 12.88 -7.89
CA GLY A 253 -28.05 12.63 -6.74
C GLY A 253 -27.57 11.58 -5.75
N ALA A 254 -26.32 11.12 -5.86
CA ALA A 254 -25.73 10.30 -4.81
C ALA A 254 -25.52 11.15 -3.52
N ASP A 255 -25.82 10.60 -2.36
CA ASP A 255 -25.70 11.34 -1.10
C ASP A 255 -24.31 11.19 -0.47
N ARG A 256 -23.73 9.99 -0.54
CA ARG A 256 -22.39 9.67 -0.04
C ARG A 256 -21.74 8.66 -0.96
N VAL A 257 -20.60 9.02 -1.53
CA VAL A 257 -19.85 8.13 -2.42
C VAL A 257 -18.38 8.09 -2.03
N TYR A 258 -17.73 7.00 -2.35
CA TYR A 258 -16.28 6.92 -2.32
C TYR A 258 -15.75 6.00 -3.42
N GLU A 259 -14.50 6.19 -3.77
CA GLU A 259 -13.73 5.25 -4.56
C GLU A 259 -12.35 5.04 -3.92
N MET A 260 -11.93 3.79 -3.80
CA MET A 260 -10.56 3.42 -3.43
C MET A 260 -9.87 2.81 -4.64
N GLY A 261 -9.06 3.60 -5.34
CA GLY A 261 -8.52 3.22 -6.62
C GLY A 261 -7.08 3.64 -6.85
N ARG A 262 -6.50 3.15 -7.95
CA ARG A 262 -5.18 3.59 -8.42
C ARG A 262 -5.27 4.93 -9.10
N VAL A 263 -4.30 5.78 -8.76
CA VAL A 263 -4.02 7.03 -9.46
C VAL A 263 -2.56 7.04 -9.92
N PHE A 264 -2.26 7.85 -10.92
CA PHE A 264 -1.01 7.81 -11.66
C PHE A 264 -0.45 9.22 -11.81
N ARG A 265 0.72 9.49 -11.21
CA ARG A 265 1.39 10.80 -11.30
C ARG A 265 2.80 10.60 -11.85
N ASN A 266 3.09 11.19 -13.00
CA ASN A 266 4.36 11.04 -13.70
C ASN A 266 5.42 12.01 -13.14
N GLU A 267 5.74 11.82 -11.88
CA GLU A 267 6.63 12.65 -11.08
C GLU A 267 7.81 11.84 -10.54
N GLY A 268 8.53 12.41 -9.57
CA GLY A 268 9.65 11.74 -8.92
C GLY A 268 9.25 10.49 -8.14
N ILE A 269 10.17 9.54 -8.02
CA ILE A 269 10.01 8.32 -7.22
C ILE A 269 11.08 8.30 -6.15
N ASP A 270 10.67 8.34 -4.88
CA ASP A 270 11.56 8.34 -3.71
C ASP A 270 11.07 7.36 -2.62
N SER A 271 11.41 7.62 -1.36
CA SER A 271 11.00 6.81 -0.21
C SER A 271 9.54 7.00 0.21
N SER A 272 8.91 8.09 -0.24
CA SER A 272 7.53 8.51 0.11
C SER A 272 6.62 8.69 -1.09
N HIS A 273 7.15 8.65 -2.32
CA HIS A 273 6.42 8.85 -3.57
C HIS A 273 6.58 7.66 -4.52
N SER A 274 5.47 7.29 -5.17
CA SER A 274 5.40 6.30 -6.24
C SER A 274 4.58 6.87 -7.39
N ALA A 275 4.98 6.58 -8.63
CA ALA A 275 4.25 7.04 -9.82
C ALA A 275 2.86 6.40 -9.96
N GLU A 276 2.62 5.27 -9.32
CA GLU A 276 1.34 4.57 -9.19
C GLU A 276 1.09 4.28 -7.71
N PHE A 277 -0.02 4.74 -7.16
CA PHE A 277 -0.37 4.55 -5.76
C PHE A 277 -1.89 4.43 -5.56
N THR A 278 -2.32 4.01 -4.37
CA THR A 278 -3.73 3.88 -4.04
C THR A 278 -4.21 5.12 -3.29
N MET A 279 -5.26 5.74 -3.80
CA MET A 279 -5.97 6.84 -3.16
C MET A 279 -7.38 6.41 -2.80
N LEU A 280 -7.87 6.90 -1.67
CA LEU A 280 -9.28 6.91 -1.30
C LEU A 280 -9.77 8.35 -1.43
N GLU A 281 -10.84 8.57 -2.17
CA GLU A 281 -11.58 9.83 -2.14
C GLU A 281 -13.04 9.56 -1.77
N ALA A 282 -13.60 10.44 -0.92
CA ALA A 282 -14.98 10.32 -0.43
C ALA A 282 -15.66 11.69 -0.39
N TYR A 283 -16.93 11.72 -0.78
CA TYR A 283 -17.76 12.92 -0.86
C TYR A 283 -19.09 12.70 -0.15
N GLN A 284 -19.54 13.72 0.59
CA GLN A 284 -20.81 13.70 1.32
C GLN A 284 -21.60 14.98 1.06
N SER A 285 -22.87 14.83 0.62
CA SER A 285 -23.84 15.91 0.54
C SER A 285 -24.17 16.47 1.92
N TRP A 286 -24.50 17.76 1.96
CA TRP A 286 -24.87 18.47 3.18
C TRP A 286 -23.79 18.44 4.28
N GLY A 287 -22.54 18.19 3.86
CA GLY A 287 -21.34 18.24 4.67
C GLY A 287 -20.44 19.42 4.30
N ASP A 288 -19.43 19.65 5.12
CA ASP A 288 -18.39 20.64 4.93
C ASP A 288 -17.02 20.07 5.35
N GLN A 289 -15.98 20.90 5.36
CA GLN A 289 -14.63 20.51 5.79
C GLN A 289 -14.60 19.85 7.19
N ARG A 290 -15.49 20.22 8.13
CA ARG A 290 -15.51 19.61 9.47
C ARG A 290 -16.14 18.22 9.46
N THR A 291 -17.19 18.04 8.68
CA THR A 291 -17.85 16.74 8.49
C THR A 291 -16.85 15.70 7.92
N ILE A 292 -16.10 16.11 6.92
CA ILE A 292 -15.12 15.25 6.24
C ILE A 292 -13.87 15.02 7.11
N ALA A 293 -13.48 15.96 7.94
CA ALA A 293 -12.41 15.76 8.91
C ALA A 293 -12.77 14.70 9.96
N GLN A 294 -14.03 14.64 10.41
CA GLN A 294 -14.46 13.56 11.29
C GLN A 294 -14.43 12.20 10.58
N LEU A 295 -14.82 12.15 9.30
CA LEU A 295 -14.79 10.93 8.51
C LEU A 295 -13.36 10.38 8.40
N ILE A 296 -12.38 11.21 8.03
CA ILE A 296 -10.99 10.75 7.87
C ILE A 296 -10.40 10.29 9.22
N GLN A 297 -10.74 10.95 10.31
CA GLN A 297 -10.36 10.52 11.66
C GLN A 297 -10.93 9.13 11.97
N ASP A 298 -12.24 8.91 11.75
CA ASP A 298 -12.90 7.62 11.98
C ASP A 298 -12.25 6.50 11.16
N ILE A 299 -11.91 6.78 9.91
CA ILE A 299 -11.24 5.85 9.00
C ILE A 299 -9.84 5.48 9.52
N ILE A 300 -9.02 6.46 9.91
CA ILE A 300 -7.65 6.22 10.37
C ILE A 300 -7.66 5.46 11.71
N VAL A 301 -8.55 5.81 12.62
CA VAL A 301 -8.71 5.11 13.90
C VAL A 301 -9.15 3.66 13.67
N ALA A 302 -10.14 3.42 12.81
CA ALA A 302 -10.58 2.05 12.47
C ALA A 302 -9.47 1.23 11.79
N ALA A 303 -8.66 1.85 10.95
CA ALA A 303 -7.49 1.21 10.34
C ALA A 303 -6.43 0.82 11.37
N ALA A 304 -6.18 1.69 12.35
CA ALA A 304 -5.27 1.42 13.47
C ALA A 304 -5.77 0.28 14.36
N ASP A 305 -7.07 0.26 14.68
CA ASP A 305 -7.71 -0.82 15.44
C ASP A 305 -7.58 -2.18 14.75
N ALA A 306 -7.70 -2.21 13.42
CA ALA A 306 -7.63 -3.44 12.65
C ALA A 306 -6.27 -4.16 12.73
N ILE A 307 -5.22 -3.43 13.09
CA ILE A 307 -3.86 -3.98 13.30
C ILE A 307 -3.40 -3.91 14.77
N GLY A 308 -4.31 -3.50 15.66
CA GLY A 308 -4.12 -3.60 17.12
C GLY A 308 -3.34 -2.48 17.76
N SER A 309 -3.16 -1.30 17.11
CA SER A 309 -2.42 -0.20 17.73
C SER A 309 -2.89 1.18 17.29
N ARG A 310 -3.31 1.99 18.25
CA ARG A 310 -3.53 3.43 18.09
C ARG A 310 -2.34 4.29 18.53
N GLN A 311 -1.33 3.65 19.10
CA GLN A 311 -0.07 4.26 19.48
C GLN A 311 1.00 3.81 18.50
N VAL A 312 1.56 4.74 17.72
CA VAL A 312 2.52 4.43 16.67
C VAL A 312 3.89 4.93 17.09
N GLU A 313 4.80 4.00 17.37
CA GLU A 313 6.18 4.33 17.72
C GLU A 313 6.98 4.74 16.48
N THR A 314 7.56 5.93 16.51
CA THR A 314 8.41 6.46 15.42
C THR A 314 9.77 6.89 15.95
N GLY A 315 10.71 7.19 15.05
CA GLY A 315 12.00 7.78 15.43
C GLY A 315 11.91 9.18 16.06
N GLN A 316 10.74 9.83 15.97
CA GLN A 316 10.47 11.17 16.50
C GLN A 316 9.58 11.15 17.75
N GLY A 317 9.23 9.96 18.25
CA GLY A 317 8.37 9.73 19.41
C GLY A 317 7.09 8.96 19.07
N THR A 318 6.24 8.76 20.06
CA THR A 318 4.96 8.07 19.92
C THR A 318 3.90 9.00 19.35
N ILE A 319 3.27 8.59 18.25
CA ILE A 319 2.09 9.25 17.68
C ILE A 319 0.85 8.63 18.33
N ASP A 320 0.03 9.46 18.94
CA ASP A 320 -1.23 9.05 19.57
C ASP A 320 -2.42 9.35 18.64
N LEU A 321 -3.07 8.30 18.17
CA LEU A 321 -4.27 8.42 17.32
C LEU A 321 -5.57 8.49 18.12
N ASP A 322 -5.50 8.40 19.45
CA ASP A 322 -6.64 8.59 20.34
C ASP A 322 -6.93 10.09 20.61
N GLY A 323 -8.15 10.39 20.98
CA GLY A 323 -8.52 11.71 21.47
C GLY A 323 -8.84 12.73 20.37
N GLN A 324 -8.72 14.01 20.76
CA GLN A 324 -8.98 15.12 19.86
C GLN A 324 -7.72 15.51 19.09
N TRP A 325 -7.83 15.53 17.75
CA TRP A 325 -6.76 15.99 16.90
C TRP A 325 -6.71 17.51 16.85
N ARG A 326 -5.50 18.07 16.78
CA ARG A 326 -5.26 19.50 16.77
C ARG A 326 -5.83 20.14 15.51
N TRP A 327 -6.41 21.34 15.66
CA TRP A 327 -6.74 22.22 14.56
C TRP A 327 -5.80 23.44 14.61
N LEU A 328 -5.10 23.70 13.52
CA LEU A 328 -4.09 24.75 13.41
C LEU A 328 -4.41 25.61 12.19
N PRO A 329 -4.81 26.89 12.35
CA PRO A 329 -4.91 27.79 11.23
C PRO A 329 -3.56 27.93 10.52
N PHE A 330 -3.55 27.91 9.19
CA PHE A 330 -2.32 27.95 8.39
C PHE A 330 -1.42 29.13 8.74
N PHE A 331 -1.99 30.34 8.77
CA PHE A 331 -1.22 31.54 9.04
C PHE A 331 -0.77 31.66 10.49
N ASP A 332 -1.49 31.10 11.45
CA ASP A 332 -1.06 31.05 12.85
C ASP A 332 0.17 30.17 13.01
N GLY A 333 0.16 28.97 12.39
CA GLY A 333 1.32 28.09 12.38
C GLY A 333 2.54 28.70 11.72
N LEU A 334 2.34 29.37 10.57
CA LEU A 334 3.44 30.05 9.87
C LEU A 334 3.97 31.24 10.65
N SER A 335 3.09 32.02 11.31
CA SER A 335 3.49 33.15 12.16
C SER A 335 4.31 32.71 13.36
N GLU A 336 3.91 31.60 14.00
CA GLU A 336 4.64 31.01 15.14
C GLU A 336 6.06 30.59 14.71
N ALA A 337 6.18 29.89 13.58
CA ALA A 337 7.46 29.42 13.05
C ALA A 337 8.37 30.56 12.59
N ALA A 338 7.80 31.58 11.94
CA ALA A 338 8.54 32.74 11.47
C ALA A 338 8.90 33.79 12.57
N GLY A 339 8.33 33.62 13.79
CA GLY A 339 8.53 34.55 14.90
C GLY A 339 7.96 35.97 14.68
N ARG A 340 7.05 36.12 13.71
CA ARG A 340 6.36 37.36 13.34
C ARG A 340 4.99 37.12 12.78
N GLU A 341 4.09 38.07 12.85
CA GLU A 341 2.76 37.96 12.26
C GLU A 341 2.84 37.87 10.74
N ILE A 342 2.24 36.79 10.21
CA ILE A 342 2.04 36.54 8.78
C ILE A 342 0.56 36.31 8.53
N THR A 343 0.02 37.03 7.55
CA THR A 343 -1.39 36.95 7.17
C THR A 343 -1.54 36.78 5.66
N VAL A 344 -2.75 36.60 5.19
CA VAL A 344 -3.04 36.56 3.74
C VAL A 344 -2.65 37.85 3.01
N GLU A 345 -2.53 38.97 3.73
CA GLU A 345 -2.16 40.30 3.19
C GLU A 345 -0.66 40.55 3.24
N THR A 346 0.15 39.67 3.86
CA THR A 346 1.62 39.84 3.93
C THR A 346 2.19 39.87 2.52
N SER A 347 2.98 40.90 2.27
CA SER A 347 3.56 41.15 0.95
C SER A 347 4.56 40.07 0.53
N LEU A 348 4.73 39.88 -0.79
CA LEU A 348 5.75 38.99 -1.34
C LEU A 348 7.17 39.35 -0.88
N GLU A 349 7.47 40.64 -0.70
CA GLU A 349 8.77 41.12 -0.24
C GLU A 349 9.03 40.69 1.21
N GLU A 350 8.03 40.81 2.08
CA GLU A 350 8.12 40.35 3.48
C GLU A 350 8.26 38.83 3.59
N LEU A 351 7.51 38.06 2.77
CA LEU A 351 7.67 36.63 2.73
C LEU A 351 9.04 36.17 2.22
N ARG A 352 9.60 36.85 1.24
CA ARG A 352 10.99 36.61 0.79
C ARG A 352 12.00 36.88 1.89
N ALA A 353 11.81 37.97 2.66
CA ALA A 353 12.68 38.25 3.81
C ALA A 353 12.59 37.13 4.88
N VAL A 354 11.43 36.54 5.09
CA VAL A 354 11.29 35.36 5.95
C VAL A 354 12.03 34.13 5.36
N ALA A 355 11.88 33.88 4.06
CA ALA A 355 12.59 32.79 3.39
C ALA A 355 14.11 32.95 3.50
N ASP A 356 14.63 34.15 3.25
CA ASP A 356 16.06 34.46 3.37
C ASP A 356 16.59 34.31 4.82
N GLU A 357 15.77 34.71 5.83
CA GLU A 357 16.13 34.60 7.25
C GLU A 357 16.20 33.14 7.72
N HIS A 358 15.34 32.27 7.17
CA HIS A 358 15.22 30.84 7.53
C HIS A 358 15.96 29.94 6.53
N GLU A 359 16.72 30.49 5.57
CA GLU A 359 17.47 29.76 4.56
C GLU A 359 16.58 28.82 3.68
N VAL A 360 15.29 29.21 3.45
CA VAL A 360 14.37 28.51 2.57
C VAL A 360 14.60 28.96 1.12
N GLU A 361 14.88 28.00 0.22
CA GLU A 361 15.06 28.28 -1.20
C GLU A 361 13.72 28.56 -1.89
N TYR A 362 13.66 29.56 -2.78
CA TYR A 362 12.46 29.88 -3.54
C TYR A 362 12.74 30.33 -4.98
N ASP A 363 11.79 30.06 -5.90
CA ASP A 363 11.86 30.60 -7.24
C ASP A 363 11.39 32.06 -7.22
N PRO A 364 12.21 33.01 -7.77
CA PRO A 364 11.83 34.41 -7.87
C PRO A 364 10.52 34.70 -8.61
N LYS A 365 9.99 33.73 -9.37
CA LYS A 365 8.70 33.81 -10.08
C LYS A 365 7.50 33.51 -9.22
N TRP A 366 7.69 32.92 -8.05
CA TRP A 366 6.57 32.58 -7.17
C TRP A 366 5.85 33.82 -6.66
N ASN A 367 4.53 33.70 -6.55
CA ASN A 367 3.69 34.71 -5.90
C ASN A 367 3.65 34.47 -4.38
N ALA A 368 3.03 35.40 -3.65
CA ALA A 368 2.95 35.36 -2.19
C ALA A 368 2.27 34.07 -1.68
N GLY A 369 1.18 33.62 -2.35
CA GLY A 369 0.49 32.39 -1.95
C GLY A 369 1.35 31.15 -2.11
N LYS A 370 2.08 30.99 -3.23
CA LYS A 370 2.99 29.85 -3.44
C LYS A 370 4.15 29.87 -2.44
N LEU A 371 4.74 31.06 -2.22
CA LEU A 371 5.85 31.19 -1.28
C LEU A 371 5.40 30.90 0.16
N SER A 372 4.19 31.31 0.57
CA SER A 372 3.69 30.97 1.91
C SER A 372 3.45 29.47 2.09
N LEU A 373 3.04 28.75 1.04
CA LEU A 373 2.91 27.28 1.09
C LEU A 373 4.27 26.59 1.27
N GLU A 374 5.29 27.02 0.53
CA GLU A 374 6.64 26.45 0.66
C GLU A 374 7.24 26.75 2.04
N LEU A 375 7.10 27.99 2.53
CA LEU A 375 7.53 28.36 3.90
C LEU A 375 6.84 27.49 4.95
N PHE A 376 5.55 27.21 4.80
CA PHE A 376 4.84 26.31 5.72
C PHE A 376 5.38 24.89 5.66
N GLY A 377 5.61 24.38 4.46
CA GLY A 377 6.16 23.02 4.24
C GLY A 377 7.54 22.85 4.90
N ASP A 378 8.41 23.84 4.80
CA ASP A 378 9.76 23.75 5.36
C ASP A 378 9.82 24.06 6.86
N LEU A 379 9.06 25.06 7.34
CA LEU A 379 9.22 25.56 8.71
C LEU A 379 8.23 24.93 9.72
N VAL A 380 7.05 24.50 9.28
CA VAL A 380 5.98 24.07 10.18
C VAL A 380 5.71 22.56 10.07
N GLU A 381 5.50 22.05 8.87
CA GLU A 381 5.06 20.67 8.63
C GLU A 381 5.96 19.62 9.29
N PRO A 382 7.31 19.68 9.23
CA PRO A 382 8.18 18.68 9.84
C PRO A 382 8.04 18.57 11.36
N GLY A 383 7.56 19.62 12.03
CA GLY A 383 7.32 19.69 13.48
C GLY A 383 5.96 19.13 13.91
N LEU A 384 5.03 18.88 12.99
CA LEU A 384 3.68 18.41 13.28
C LEU A 384 3.64 16.88 13.44
N ILE A 385 4.14 16.37 14.56
CA ILE A 385 4.25 14.93 14.83
C ILE A 385 2.87 14.33 15.18
N GLN A 386 2.11 14.99 16.07
CA GLN A 386 0.77 14.54 16.44
C GLN A 386 -0.26 14.89 15.37
N PRO A 387 -1.39 14.13 15.25
CA PRO A 387 -2.41 14.40 14.27
C PRO A 387 -2.89 15.86 14.32
N THR A 388 -2.68 16.59 13.22
CA THR A 388 -3.02 18.01 13.14
C THR A 388 -3.70 18.31 11.81
N PHE A 389 -4.91 18.86 11.88
CA PHE A 389 -5.57 19.48 10.74
C PHE A 389 -5.06 20.92 10.60
N VAL A 390 -4.26 21.17 9.56
CA VAL A 390 -3.88 22.53 9.16
C VAL A 390 -4.98 23.06 8.26
N HIS A 391 -5.54 24.24 8.54
CA HIS A 391 -6.73 24.69 7.84
C HIS A 391 -6.68 26.17 7.47
N ASP A 392 -7.65 26.63 6.65
CA ASP A 392 -7.81 28.02 6.19
C ASP A 392 -6.60 28.47 5.37
N TYR A 393 -6.26 27.64 4.37
CA TYR A 393 -5.19 27.90 3.42
C TYR A 393 -5.43 29.15 2.58
N PRO A 394 -4.36 29.75 2.00
CA PRO A 394 -4.52 30.82 1.01
C PRO A 394 -5.30 30.32 -0.22
N SER A 395 -6.11 31.20 -0.82
CA SER A 395 -7.07 30.85 -1.90
C SER A 395 -6.45 30.24 -3.16
N LEU A 396 -5.15 30.33 -3.34
CA LEU A 396 -4.43 29.73 -4.47
C LEU A 396 -4.02 28.27 -4.24
N ALA A 397 -4.16 27.76 -3.00
CA ALA A 397 -3.68 26.43 -2.65
C ALA A 397 -4.48 25.31 -3.31
N GLN A 398 -5.83 25.45 -3.35
CA GLN A 398 -6.74 24.38 -3.83
C GLN A 398 -7.82 24.98 -4.76
N PRO A 399 -7.72 24.73 -6.08
CA PRO A 399 -8.62 25.36 -7.05
C PRO A 399 -10.07 24.81 -7.04
N LEU A 400 -10.30 23.68 -6.37
CA LEU A 400 -11.61 23.03 -6.27
C LEU A 400 -12.27 23.21 -4.89
N ALA A 401 -11.58 23.91 -3.97
CA ALA A 401 -12.09 24.24 -2.65
C ALA A 401 -12.90 25.57 -2.64
N ARG A 402 -13.91 25.62 -1.80
CA ARG A 402 -14.77 26.80 -1.65
C ARG A 402 -13.98 27.98 -1.03
N PRO A 403 -14.12 29.22 -1.55
CA PRO A 403 -13.68 30.41 -0.82
C PRO A 403 -14.25 30.46 0.59
N HIS A 404 -13.42 30.84 1.56
CA HIS A 404 -13.84 30.87 2.96
C HIS A 404 -15.03 31.81 3.17
N ARG A 405 -16.06 31.35 3.92
CA ARG A 405 -17.36 32.05 4.03
C ARG A 405 -17.30 33.36 4.82
N SER A 406 -16.25 33.59 5.63
CA SER A 406 -16.11 34.79 6.47
C SER A 406 -14.72 35.46 6.37
N GLU A 407 -13.72 34.81 5.79
CA GLU A 407 -12.34 35.31 5.73
C GLU A 407 -11.86 35.39 4.28
N PRO A 408 -11.98 36.58 3.64
CA PRO A 408 -11.54 36.77 2.26
C PRO A 408 -10.05 36.42 2.07
N GLY A 409 -9.71 35.85 0.91
CA GLY A 409 -8.36 35.43 0.56
C GLY A 409 -7.97 34.04 1.03
N LYS A 410 -8.81 33.39 1.82
CA LYS A 410 -8.67 32.01 2.29
C LYS A 410 -9.67 31.07 1.64
N ILE A 411 -9.46 29.76 1.82
CA ILE A 411 -10.38 28.68 1.40
C ILE A 411 -10.74 27.77 2.59
N GLU A 412 -11.91 27.15 2.53
CA GLU A 412 -12.35 26.15 3.51
C GLU A 412 -11.76 24.78 3.16
N ALA A 413 -10.46 24.62 3.42
CA ALA A 413 -9.70 23.42 3.19
C ALA A 413 -8.80 23.10 4.38
N TRP A 414 -8.46 21.84 4.53
CA TRP A 414 -7.46 21.38 5.47
C TRP A 414 -6.59 20.28 4.86
N ASP A 415 -5.34 20.23 5.32
CA ASP A 415 -4.46 19.07 5.18
C ASP A 415 -4.23 18.43 6.54
N LEU A 416 -4.27 17.09 6.58
CA LEU A 416 -4.00 16.31 7.77
C LEU A 416 -2.54 15.91 7.79
N ILE A 417 -1.79 16.51 8.71
CA ILE A 417 -0.37 16.21 8.94
C ILE A 417 -0.26 15.26 10.13
N ILE A 418 0.43 14.15 9.97
CA ILE A 418 0.77 13.19 11.03
C ILE A 418 2.20 12.68 10.81
N GLY A 419 3.04 12.84 11.82
CA GLY A 419 4.44 12.43 11.75
C GLY A 419 5.25 13.27 10.75
N GLY A 420 5.00 14.58 10.70
CA GLY A 420 5.67 15.52 9.82
C GLY A 420 5.39 15.28 8.33
N MET A 421 4.26 14.68 7.99
CA MET A 421 3.91 14.38 6.60
C MET A 421 2.40 14.47 6.38
N GLU A 422 1.98 15.08 5.26
CA GLU A 422 0.60 15.05 4.79
C GLU A 422 0.13 13.62 4.55
N ARG A 423 -1.01 13.26 5.16
CA ARG A 423 -1.68 11.96 4.99
C ARG A 423 -2.94 12.06 4.14
N GLY A 424 -3.63 13.18 4.24
CA GLY A 424 -4.85 13.43 3.48
C GLY A 424 -5.21 14.88 3.46
N THR A 425 -6.12 15.24 2.58
CA THR A 425 -6.66 16.58 2.39
C THR A 425 -8.17 16.54 2.35
N GLY A 426 -8.84 17.65 2.65
CA GLY A 426 -10.28 17.75 2.51
C GLY A 426 -10.77 19.18 2.60
N PHE A 427 -11.92 19.40 1.99
CA PHE A 427 -12.46 20.76 1.89
C PHE A 427 -13.98 20.79 1.85
N THR A 428 -14.55 21.97 2.10
CA THR A 428 -15.87 22.33 1.59
C THR A 428 -15.74 22.56 0.10
N GLU A 429 -16.52 21.84 -0.69
CA GLU A 429 -16.38 21.85 -2.14
C GLU A 429 -16.86 23.16 -2.78
N LEU A 430 -16.13 23.62 -3.79
CA LEU A 430 -16.60 24.68 -4.68
C LEU A 430 -17.64 24.10 -5.63
N ILE A 431 -18.88 24.53 -5.45
CA ILE A 431 -20.04 24.05 -6.25
C ILE A 431 -20.64 25.14 -7.15
N ASP A 432 -20.17 26.38 -7.03
CA ASP A 432 -20.61 27.48 -7.90
C ASP A 432 -19.93 27.36 -9.28
N PRO A 433 -20.69 27.04 -10.36
CA PRO A 433 -20.10 26.79 -11.67
C PRO A 433 -19.45 28.05 -12.28
N VAL A 434 -19.92 29.25 -11.91
CA VAL A 434 -19.35 30.50 -12.44
C VAL A 434 -17.97 30.74 -11.83
N ILE A 435 -17.86 30.65 -10.50
CA ILE A 435 -16.56 30.79 -9.82
C ILE A 435 -15.61 29.65 -10.22
N GLN A 436 -16.13 28.41 -10.32
CA GLN A 436 -15.32 27.27 -10.73
C GLN A 436 -14.75 27.46 -12.16
N ARG A 437 -15.53 27.99 -13.08
CA ARG A 437 -15.06 28.30 -14.42
C ARG A 437 -13.93 29.35 -14.40
N GLU A 438 -14.09 30.42 -13.63
CA GLU A 438 -13.07 31.44 -13.50
C GLU A 438 -11.75 30.86 -12.94
N VAL A 439 -11.84 29.97 -11.99
CA VAL A 439 -10.68 29.28 -11.39
C VAL A 439 -10.00 28.37 -12.41
N LEU A 440 -10.76 27.52 -13.13
CA LEU A 440 -10.21 26.59 -14.13
C LEU A 440 -9.64 27.33 -15.36
N VAL A 441 -10.22 28.46 -15.75
CA VAL A 441 -9.61 29.31 -16.80
C VAL A 441 -8.24 29.85 -16.37
N ARG A 442 -8.10 30.33 -15.14
CA ARG A 442 -6.78 30.75 -14.60
C ARG A 442 -5.78 29.60 -14.59
N GLN A 443 -6.19 28.41 -14.15
CA GLN A 443 -5.35 27.21 -14.17
C GLN A 443 -4.93 26.83 -15.60
N SER A 444 -5.86 26.83 -16.54
CA SER A 444 -5.58 26.52 -17.95
C SER A 444 -4.60 27.53 -18.59
N LEU A 445 -4.68 28.81 -18.21
CA LEU A 445 -3.70 29.82 -18.65
C LEU A 445 -2.32 29.56 -18.06
N ALA A 446 -2.21 29.12 -16.82
CA ALA A 446 -0.94 28.72 -16.20
C ALA A 446 -0.36 27.48 -16.92
N ALA A 447 -1.17 26.48 -17.23
CA ALA A 447 -0.77 25.33 -18.04
C ALA A 447 -0.24 25.74 -19.43
N ALA A 448 -0.92 26.66 -20.10
CA ALA A 448 -0.50 27.21 -21.39
C ALA A 448 0.80 28.03 -21.29
N ALA A 449 1.09 28.62 -20.13
CA ALA A 449 2.34 29.32 -19.83
C ALA A 449 3.50 28.39 -19.48
N GLY A 450 3.26 27.04 -19.42
CA GLY A 450 4.27 26.02 -19.23
C GLY A 450 4.29 25.40 -17.83
N ASP A 451 3.28 25.60 -17.01
CA ASP A 451 3.11 24.89 -15.75
C ASP A 451 2.53 23.49 -16.03
N PRO A 452 3.33 22.42 -15.86
CA PRO A 452 2.88 21.06 -16.23
C PRO A 452 1.92 20.44 -15.21
N GLU A 453 1.73 21.06 -14.05
CA GLU A 453 0.88 20.60 -12.96
C GLU A 453 -0.46 21.32 -12.92
N ALA A 454 -0.60 22.44 -13.65
CA ALA A 454 -1.84 23.21 -13.67
C ALA A 454 -2.95 22.45 -14.41
N MET A 455 -4.17 22.51 -13.85
CA MET A 455 -5.34 21.83 -14.40
C MET A 455 -5.79 22.42 -15.72
N GLN A 456 -6.33 21.58 -16.58
CA GLN A 456 -6.98 21.98 -17.82
C GLN A 456 -8.44 22.34 -17.56
N LEU A 457 -9.01 23.15 -18.47
CA LEU A 457 -10.43 23.47 -18.48
C LEU A 457 -11.24 22.22 -18.87
N ASP A 458 -12.05 21.71 -17.97
CA ASP A 458 -12.96 20.58 -18.19
C ASP A 458 -14.40 21.10 -18.34
N GLU A 459 -14.85 21.26 -19.60
CA GLU A 459 -16.19 21.76 -19.91
C GLU A 459 -17.28 20.78 -19.48
N ASP A 460 -17.04 19.47 -19.57
CA ASP A 460 -18.01 18.45 -19.14
C ASP A 460 -18.22 18.50 -17.63
N PHE A 461 -17.16 18.77 -16.86
CA PHE A 461 -17.29 18.94 -15.41
C PHE A 461 -18.06 20.22 -15.06
N LEU A 462 -17.80 21.32 -15.76
CA LEU A 462 -18.50 22.58 -15.56
C LEU A 462 -19.97 22.46 -15.93
N GLU A 463 -20.29 21.82 -17.07
CA GLU A 463 -21.67 21.55 -17.46
C GLU A 463 -22.39 20.71 -16.40
N ALA A 464 -21.73 19.69 -15.82
CA ALA A 464 -22.30 18.92 -14.71
C ALA A 464 -22.65 19.82 -13.53
N LEU A 465 -21.76 20.73 -13.11
CA LEU A 465 -22.04 21.66 -12.00
C LEU A 465 -23.21 22.61 -12.31
N GLU A 466 -23.40 22.99 -13.58
CA GLU A 466 -24.52 23.85 -14.02
C GLU A 466 -25.90 23.18 -13.85
N TYR A 467 -25.96 21.82 -13.77
CA TYR A 467 -27.19 21.11 -13.38
C TYR A 467 -27.49 21.20 -11.88
N GLY A 468 -26.60 21.75 -11.09
CA GLY A 468 -26.76 21.96 -9.65
C GLY A 468 -26.15 20.86 -8.79
N ALA A 469 -25.02 21.16 -8.17
CA ALA A 469 -24.41 20.30 -7.16
C ALA A 469 -24.97 20.60 -5.77
N PRO A 470 -25.22 19.60 -4.90
CA PRO A 470 -25.57 19.86 -3.52
C PRO A 470 -24.37 20.46 -2.78
N PRO A 471 -24.58 21.26 -1.70
CA PRO A 471 -23.48 21.55 -0.79
C PRO A 471 -22.83 20.26 -0.31
N MET A 472 -21.51 20.16 -0.39
CA MET A 472 -20.81 18.92 -0.04
C MET A 472 -19.40 19.18 0.53
N GLY A 473 -18.95 18.23 1.33
CA GLY A 473 -17.55 18.10 1.71
C GLY A 473 -16.92 16.90 1.04
N GLY A 474 -15.64 17.03 0.68
CA GLY A 474 -14.85 15.98 0.06
C GLY A 474 -13.49 15.82 0.73
N MET A 475 -12.94 14.61 0.66
CA MET A 475 -11.61 14.31 1.17
C MET A 475 -10.85 13.34 0.29
N GLY A 476 -9.51 13.45 0.31
CA GLY A 476 -8.57 12.49 -0.25
C GLY A 476 -7.65 11.93 0.83
N LEU A 477 -7.38 10.63 0.80
CA LEU A 477 -6.46 9.92 1.71
C LEU A 477 -5.53 9.01 0.92
N GLY A 478 -4.23 9.21 1.06
CA GLY A 478 -3.21 8.32 0.49
C GLY A 478 -3.11 7.01 1.27
N ILE A 479 -3.66 5.92 0.72
CA ILE A 479 -3.69 4.62 1.41
C ILE A 479 -2.27 4.09 1.66
N ASP A 480 -1.36 4.24 0.71
CA ASP A 480 0.03 3.78 0.87
C ASP A 480 0.73 4.53 2.00
N ARG A 481 0.51 5.87 2.11
CA ARG A 481 1.02 6.70 3.21
C ARG A 481 0.39 6.35 4.57
N LEU A 482 -0.90 5.98 4.60
CA LEU A 482 -1.55 5.48 5.82
C LEU A 482 -0.95 4.14 6.26
N VAL A 483 -0.74 3.21 5.32
CA VAL A 483 -0.09 1.93 5.62
C VAL A 483 1.33 2.13 6.13
N MET A 484 2.10 3.09 5.57
CA MET A 484 3.43 3.47 6.09
C MET A 484 3.33 3.97 7.54
N LEU A 485 2.40 4.89 7.83
CA LEU A 485 2.19 5.43 9.17
C LEU A 485 1.96 4.31 10.19
N LEU A 486 1.07 3.39 9.88
CA LEU A 486 0.65 2.30 10.76
C LEU A 486 1.65 1.12 10.80
N ASN A 487 2.72 1.14 10.01
CA ASN A 487 3.81 0.15 10.02
C ASN A 487 5.16 0.87 10.10
N PRO A 488 5.57 1.33 11.29
CA PRO A 488 6.75 2.15 11.48
C PRO A 488 8.02 1.54 10.88
N GLY A 489 8.84 2.36 10.27
CA GLY A 489 10.09 1.95 9.62
C GLY A 489 9.93 1.42 8.19
N ALA A 490 8.70 1.29 7.68
CA ALA A 490 8.45 0.90 6.30
C ALA A 490 8.44 2.12 5.37
N GLY A 491 9.19 2.05 4.28
CA GLY A 491 9.06 3.00 3.16
C GLY A 491 7.92 2.63 2.21
N ILE A 492 7.52 3.55 1.31
CA ILE A 492 6.42 3.31 0.36
C ILE A 492 6.65 2.08 -0.52
N ARG A 493 7.90 1.76 -0.87
CA ARG A 493 8.27 0.57 -1.64
C ARG A 493 8.00 -0.74 -0.90
N GLU A 494 7.90 -0.71 0.41
CA GLU A 494 7.58 -1.90 1.21
C GLU A 494 6.08 -2.09 1.37
N THR A 495 5.29 -1.01 1.36
CA THR A 495 3.83 -1.05 1.44
C THR A 495 3.18 -1.48 0.11
N ILE A 496 3.82 -1.20 -1.02
CA ILE A 496 3.39 -1.63 -2.34
C ILE A 496 3.97 -3.01 -2.63
N LEU A 497 3.13 -3.99 -2.96
CA LEU A 497 3.55 -5.39 -3.10
C LEU A 497 4.62 -5.58 -4.21
N TYR A 498 4.45 -4.92 -5.36
CA TYR A 498 5.40 -4.89 -6.47
C TYR A 498 5.58 -3.45 -6.98
N PRO A 499 6.40 -2.64 -6.30
CA PRO A 499 6.61 -1.24 -6.69
C PRO A 499 7.37 -1.12 -8.01
N LEU A 500 7.18 0.00 -8.70
CA LEU A 500 7.99 0.34 -9.86
C LEU A 500 9.44 0.59 -9.44
N LEU A 501 10.36 -0.02 -10.14
CA LEU A 501 11.79 0.10 -9.89
C LEU A 501 12.52 0.39 -11.20
N ARG A 502 13.62 1.15 -11.12
CA ARG A 502 14.53 1.30 -12.24
C ARG A 502 15.00 -0.10 -12.69
N PRO A 503 14.98 -0.42 -13.98
CA PRO A 503 15.57 -1.66 -14.47
C PRO A 503 17.01 -1.82 -13.95
N SER A 504 17.38 -3.03 -13.51
CA SER A 504 18.78 -3.32 -13.19
C SER A 504 19.59 -3.16 -14.45
N ALA A 505 20.72 -2.46 -14.39
CA ALA A 505 21.72 -2.53 -15.45
C ALA A 505 22.09 -4.01 -15.61
N GLY A 506 21.81 -4.58 -16.79
CA GLY A 506 22.07 -5.98 -17.13
C GLY A 506 23.56 -6.32 -17.14
#